data_0cb2c54c7c0477676a3019001e71f049
#
_entry.id   0cb2c54c7c0477676a3019001e71f049
#
_cell.length_a   1.000
_cell.length_b   1.000
_cell.length_c   1.000
_cell.angle_alpha   90.00
_cell.angle_beta   90.00
_cell.angle_gamma   90.00
#
_symmetry.space_group_name_H-M   'P 1'
#
loop_
_entity.id
_entity.type
_entity.pdbx_description
1 polymer ?
#
loop_
_entity_poly.entity_id
_entity_poly.type
_entity_poly.pdbx_seq_one_letter_code
_entity_poly.pdbx_strand_id
1 'polypeptide(L)'
;MTKASRIARGGKGLYGARVGILMLETRFPRIPGDMGNAETWPFPVLYKVVPGASPHRVVYDRAAGLLDAFLDAAAELVRLGADGITTTCGFLALFQCEIAAHVGVPVATSSLMQIPFIERILPPGKRVGVLTVSAANLTEDHLLAAGADPATPVVGTDDGSEFTRVMLNDEERLDIAAAERDILAAGDALVSGHRDIGAVLLECTNMVPYARALSERLRLPVFSIYTFVTWFQSALVPRDFAHPASAVREWRER
;
A
#
# COMPACT_ATOMS: atom_id res chain seq x y z
N MET A 1 -9.21 -10.21 -45.20
CA MET A 1 -8.78 -9.39 -44.06
C MET A 1 -7.27 -9.58 -43.89
N THR A 2 -6.46 -8.58 -44.28
CA THR A 2 -5.01 -8.60 -44.17
C THR A 2 -4.60 -8.60 -42.71
N LYS A 3 -3.85 -9.62 -42.25
CA LYS A 3 -3.21 -9.64 -40.92
C LYS A 3 -2.32 -8.41 -40.83
N ALA A 4 -2.72 -7.43 -40.01
CA ALA A 4 -1.84 -6.31 -39.70
C ALA A 4 -0.55 -6.86 -39.09
N SER A 5 0.59 -6.44 -39.65
CA SER A 5 1.91 -6.81 -39.15
C SER A 5 2.01 -6.41 -37.66
N ARG A 6 2.12 -7.39 -36.74
CA ARG A 6 2.35 -7.13 -35.32
C ARG A 6 3.86 -6.96 -35.10
N ILE A 7 4.30 -5.71 -34.95
CA ILE A 7 5.69 -5.41 -34.63
C ILE A 7 5.82 -5.30 -33.11
N ALA A 8 6.59 -6.19 -32.51
CA ALA A 8 6.99 -6.06 -31.10
C ALA A 8 8.15 -5.07 -30.99
N ARG A 9 8.06 -4.18 -29.99
CA ARG A 9 9.14 -3.21 -29.70
C ARG A 9 9.79 -3.55 -28.37
N GLY A 10 11.13 -3.51 -28.33
CA GLY A 10 11.94 -3.65 -27.13
C GLY A 10 12.13 -2.31 -26.41
N GLY A 11 13.08 -2.26 -25.48
CA GLY A 11 13.50 -1.06 -24.72
C GLY A 11 13.33 -1.15 -23.20
N LYS A 12 12.77 -2.26 -22.68
CA LYS A 12 12.63 -2.52 -21.23
C LYS A 12 13.34 -3.82 -20.86
N GLY A 13 13.82 -3.93 -19.60
CA GLY A 13 14.43 -5.15 -19.09
C GLY A 13 13.39 -6.25 -18.79
N LEU A 14 12.19 -5.87 -18.34
CA LEU A 14 11.09 -6.78 -17.98
C LEU A 14 9.78 -6.31 -18.59
N TYR A 15 8.94 -7.26 -18.95
CA TYR A 15 7.62 -7.04 -19.53
C TYR A 15 6.55 -7.76 -18.73
N GLY A 16 5.33 -7.17 -18.70
CA GLY A 16 4.18 -7.76 -18.01
C GLY A 16 3.97 -7.26 -16.58
N ALA A 17 5.02 -6.88 -15.85
CA ALA A 17 4.90 -6.22 -14.55
C ALA A 17 4.90 -4.69 -14.75
N ARG A 18 3.80 -4.04 -14.36
CA ARG A 18 3.61 -2.60 -14.57
C ARG A 18 3.79 -1.78 -13.30
N VAL A 19 3.60 -2.40 -12.12
CA VAL A 19 3.75 -1.76 -10.82
C VAL A 19 5.12 -2.10 -10.25
N GLY A 20 5.89 -1.07 -9.92
CA GLY A 20 7.11 -1.16 -9.15
C GLY A 20 6.84 -0.86 -7.67
N ILE A 21 7.36 -1.68 -6.78
CA ILE A 21 7.16 -1.58 -5.33
C ILE A 21 8.51 -1.34 -4.66
N LEU A 22 8.65 -0.15 -4.06
CA LEU A 22 9.78 0.19 -3.21
C LEU A 22 9.59 -0.47 -1.84
N MET A 23 10.50 -1.35 -1.46
CA MET A 23 10.40 -2.12 -0.23
C MET A 23 11.35 -1.59 0.85
N LEU A 24 10.87 -1.54 2.08
CA LEU A 24 11.76 -1.44 3.23
C LEU A 24 12.61 -2.70 3.35
N GLU A 25 13.82 -2.53 3.87
CA GLU A 25 14.70 -3.64 4.24
C GLU A 25 14.22 -4.21 5.57
N THR A 26 13.59 -5.39 5.52
CA THR A 26 12.89 -6.00 6.67
C THR A 26 13.09 -7.50 6.74
N ARG A 27 12.95 -8.07 7.96
CA ARG A 27 13.04 -9.48 8.25
C ARG A 27 11.78 -10.09 8.84
N PHE A 28 10.80 -9.28 9.23
CA PHE A 28 9.54 -9.77 9.76
C PHE A 28 8.76 -10.59 8.72
N PRO A 29 7.94 -11.57 9.14
CA PRO A 29 7.18 -12.42 8.22
C PRO A 29 6.18 -11.61 7.38
N ARG A 30 6.21 -11.84 6.06
CA ARG A 30 5.25 -11.26 5.11
C ARG A 30 4.27 -12.33 4.69
N ILE A 31 3.18 -12.42 5.44
CA ILE A 31 2.11 -13.40 5.18
C ILE A 31 1.27 -13.00 3.94
N PRO A 32 0.52 -13.94 3.30
CA PRO A 32 -0.38 -13.60 2.19
C PRO A 32 -1.32 -12.45 2.55
N GLY A 33 -1.42 -11.45 1.66
CA GLY A 33 -2.11 -10.19 1.90
C GLY A 33 -1.15 -9.03 2.23
N ASP A 34 0.04 -9.31 2.79
CA ASP A 34 1.10 -8.30 2.94
C ASP A 34 1.59 -7.82 1.57
N MET A 35 1.86 -6.54 1.45
CA MET A 35 2.28 -5.92 0.19
C MET A 35 3.61 -6.46 -0.34
N GLY A 36 4.51 -6.89 0.54
CA GLY A 36 5.80 -7.48 0.18
C GLY A 36 5.74 -8.99 -0.08
N ASN A 37 4.58 -9.63 0.01
CA ASN A 37 4.38 -11.02 -0.39
C ASN A 37 3.93 -11.06 -1.86
N ALA A 38 4.69 -11.74 -2.71
CA ALA A 38 4.41 -11.80 -4.15
C ALA A 38 3.08 -12.49 -4.50
N GLU A 39 2.58 -13.37 -3.63
CA GLU A 39 1.30 -14.07 -3.81
C GLU A 39 0.08 -13.15 -3.50
N THR A 40 0.30 -11.99 -2.92
CA THR A 40 -0.77 -11.03 -2.62
C THR A 40 -1.40 -10.46 -3.89
N TRP A 41 -0.63 -10.33 -4.96
CA TRP A 41 -1.08 -9.61 -6.14
C TRP A 41 -1.66 -10.53 -7.21
N PRO A 42 -2.84 -10.20 -7.79
CA PRO A 42 -3.40 -10.94 -8.93
C PRO A 42 -2.73 -10.58 -10.26
N PHE A 43 -1.64 -9.82 -10.23
CA PHE A 43 -0.84 -9.38 -11.38
C PHE A 43 0.65 -9.36 -11.02
N PRO A 44 1.55 -9.47 -12.00
CA PRO A 44 2.99 -9.36 -11.76
C PRO A 44 3.39 -7.97 -11.28
N VAL A 45 4.31 -7.93 -10.30
CA VAL A 45 4.91 -6.70 -9.77
C VAL A 45 6.44 -6.80 -9.79
N LEU A 46 7.11 -5.66 -9.75
CA LEU A 46 8.55 -5.55 -9.57
C LEU A 46 8.83 -5.08 -8.14
N TYR A 47 9.76 -5.74 -7.46
CA TYR A 47 10.19 -5.33 -6.13
C TYR A 47 11.61 -4.79 -6.16
N LYS A 48 11.85 -3.72 -5.40
CA LYS A 48 13.19 -3.21 -5.13
C LYS A 48 13.31 -2.88 -3.65
N VAL A 49 14.16 -3.61 -2.94
CA VAL A 49 14.53 -3.31 -1.56
C VAL A 49 15.42 -2.07 -1.57
N VAL A 50 15.10 -1.09 -0.72
CA VAL A 50 15.88 0.13 -0.53
C VAL A 50 16.83 -0.10 0.65
N PRO A 51 18.16 -0.17 0.40
CA PRO A 51 19.12 -0.47 1.44
C PRO A 51 19.10 0.55 2.60
N GLY A 52 19.17 0.07 3.82
CA GLY A 52 19.16 0.89 5.03
C GLY A 52 17.78 1.48 5.40
N ALA A 53 16.74 1.24 4.62
CA ALA A 53 15.38 1.68 4.93
C ALA A 53 14.68 0.70 5.89
N SER A 54 15.14 0.64 7.14
CA SER A 54 14.48 -0.20 8.17
C SER A 54 13.16 0.43 8.65
N PRO A 55 12.22 -0.37 9.22
CA PRO A 55 11.00 0.15 9.83
C PRO A 55 11.26 1.23 10.86
N HIS A 56 12.26 1.02 11.74
CA HIS A 56 12.67 1.98 12.73
C HIS A 56 13.03 3.35 12.12
N ARG A 57 13.93 3.37 11.13
CA ARG A 57 14.34 4.61 10.48
C ARG A 57 13.21 5.33 9.75
N VAL A 58 12.30 4.57 9.15
CA VAL A 58 11.20 5.18 8.40
C VAL A 58 10.12 5.72 9.33
N VAL A 59 9.78 5.01 10.41
CA VAL A 59 8.71 5.40 11.33
C VAL A 59 9.21 6.41 12.36
N TYR A 60 10.29 6.10 13.09
CA TYR A 60 10.76 6.97 14.19
C TYR A 60 11.63 8.14 13.72
N ASP A 61 12.51 7.90 12.73
CA ASP A 61 13.42 8.93 12.21
C ASP A 61 12.83 9.66 10.97
N ARG A 62 11.55 9.40 10.64
CA ARG A 62 10.83 10.03 9.51
C ARG A 62 11.57 9.87 8.18
N ALA A 63 12.21 8.73 7.98
CA ALA A 63 13.04 8.39 6.82
C ALA A 63 14.19 9.39 6.54
N ALA A 64 14.68 10.09 7.56
CA ALA A 64 15.73 11.08 7.41
C ALA A 64 16.98 10.50 6.72
N GLY A 65 17.45 11.20 5.67
CA GLY A 65 18.62 10.80 4.88
C GLY A 65 18.41 9.58 3.97
N LEU A 66 17.16 9.13 3.75
CA LEU A 66 16.85 8.01 2.88
C LEU A 66 16.31 8.44 1.50
N LEU A 67 16.01 9.72 1.29
CA LEU A 67 15.34 10.19 0.07
C LEU A 67 16.10 9.76 -1.19
N ASP A 68 17.40 10.02 -1.28
CA ASP A 68 18.21 9.69 -2.47
C ASP A 68 18.16 8.18 -2.78
N ALA A 69 18.24 7.31 -1.76
CA ALA A 69 18.15 5.88 -1.94
C ALA A 69 16.77 5.43 -2.49
N PHE A 70 15.68 6.10 -2.07
CA PHE A 70 14.35 5.86 -2.64
C PHE A 70 14.24 6.37 -4.08
N LEU A 71 14.82 7.53 -4.41
CA LEU A 71 14.83 8.08 -5.76
C LEU A 71 15.59 7.16 -6.73
N ASP A 72 16.78 6.69 -6.35
CA ASP A 72 17.58 5.77 -7.15
C ASP A 72 16.86 4.43 -7.38
N ALA A 73 16.26 3.86 -6.34
CA ALA A 73 15.51 2.62 -6.43
C ALA A 73 14.25 2.78 -7.32
N ALA A 74 13.57 3.91 -7.24
CA ALA A 74 12.41 4.21 -8.09
C ALA A 74 12.81 4.33 -9.57
N ALA A 75 13.91 5.05 -9.86
CA ALA A 75 14.45 5.17 -11.22
C ALA A 75 14.88 3.80 -11.78
N GLU A 76 15.44 2.92 -10.94
CA GLU A 76 15.78 1.55 -11.35
C GLU A 76 14.53 0.74 -11.73
N LEU A 77 13.46 0.79 -10.92
CA LEU A 77 12.21 0.11 -11.24
C LEU A 77 11.61 0.58 -12.57
N VAL A 78 11.65 1.89 -12.85
CA VAL A 78 11.18 2.44 -14.13
C VAL A 78 12.03 1.93 -15.29
N ARG A 79 13.36 1.92 -15.14
CA ARG A 79 14.27 1.36 -16.18
C ARG A 79 14.02 -0.13 -16.42
N LEU A 80 13.65 -0.89 -15.39
CA LEU A 80 13.30 -2.29 -15.52
C LEU A 80 11.95 -2.50 -16.22
N GLY A 81 11.07 -1.54 -16.20
CA GLY A 81 9.81 -1.61 -16.94
C GLY A 81 8.54 -1.26 -16.17
N ALA A 82 8.65 -0.79 -14.92
CA ALA A 82 7.50 -0.28 -14.18
C ALA A 82 6.91 0.95 -14.90
N ASP A 83 5.61 1.00 -14.99
CA ASP A 83 4.83 2.12 -15.52
C ASP A 83 4.17 2.95 -14.38
N GLY A 84 4.33 2.50 -13.14
CA GLY A 84 3.92 3.21 -11.94
C GLY A 84 4.62 2.67 -10.70
N ILE A 85 4.80 3.51 -9.68
CA ILE A 85 5.56 3.22 -8.47
C ILE A 85 4.66 3.29 -7.23
N THR A 86 4.87 2.39 -6.29
CA THR A 86 4.28 2.40 -4.95
C THR A 86 5.31 1.95 -3.90
N THR A 87 4.93 1.95 -2.62
CA THR A 87 5.85 1.61 -1.51
C THR A 87 5.24 0.62 -0.54
N THR A 88 6.07 -0.07 0.25
CA THR A 88 5.62 -0.98 1.33
C THR A 88 5.46 -0.29 2.69
N CYS A 89 5.35 1.04 2.74
CA CYS A 89 5.18 1.76 4.00
C CYS A 89 4.41 3.06 3.79
N GLY A 90 3.28 3.24 4.47
CA GLY A 90 2.44 4.42 4.33
C GLY A 90 3.08 5.70 4.85
N PHE A 91 4.05 5.60 5.79
CA PHE A 91 4.85 6.76 6.25
C PHE A 91 5.67 7.42 5.14
N LEU A 92 5.91 6.72 4.03
CA LEU A 92 6.56 7.29 2.85
C LEU A 92 5.66 8.26 2.05
N ALA A 93 4.46 8.58 2.53
CA ALA A 93 3.69 9.72 2.06
C ALA A 93 4.52 11.01 2.02
N LEU A 94 5.46 11.17 2.95
CA LEU A 94 6.39 12.32 3.00
C LEU A 94 7.26 12.46 1.74
N PHE A 95 7.50 11.40 0.99
CA PHE A 95 8.32 11.41 -0.22
C PHE A 95 7.50 11.39 -1.51
N GLN A 96 6.17 11.54 -1.41
CA GLN A 96 5.26 11.47 -2.56
C GLN A 96 5.66 12.44 -3.68
N CYS A 97 5.86 13.70 -3.34
CA CYS A 97 6.15 14.74 -4.33
C CYS A 97 7.53 14.55 -4.97
N GLU A 98 8.53 14.23 -4.16
CA GLU A 98 9.92 14.06 -4.61
C GLU A 98 10.07 12.86 -5.54
N ILE A 99 9.50 11.70 -5.16
CA ILE A 99 9.54 10.50 -6.01
C ILE A 99 8.77 10.77 -7.31
N ALA A 100 7.57 11.36 -7.24
CA ALA A 100 6.77 11.64 -8.42
C ALA A 100 7.47 12.60 -9.40
N ALA A 101 8.14 13.63 -8.87
CA ALA A 101 8.93 14.56 -9.68
C ALA A 101 10.15 13.91 -10.33
N HIS A 102 10.71 12.87 -9.70
CA HIS A 102 11.96 12.25 -10.15
C HIS A 102 11.75 11.22 -11.27
N VAL A 103 10.67 10.42 -11.22
CA VAL A 103 10.57 9.21 -12.06
C VAL A 103 9.78 9.38 -13.36
N GLY A 104 8.98 10.43 -13.52
CA GLY A 104 8.21 10.70 -14.73
C GLY A 104 7.08 9.69 -15.03
N VAL A 105 6.74 8.82 -14.07
CA VAL A 105 5.58 7.91 -14.10
C VAL A 105 4.69 8.17 -12.89
N PRO A 106 3.40 7.76 -12.90
CA PRO A 106 2.53 7.89 -11.74
C PRO A 106 3.11 7.22 -10.49
N VAL A 107 2.95 7.87 -9.33
CA VAL A 107 3.45 7.40 -8.03
C VAL A 107 2.32 7.42 -7.01
N ALA A 108 2.23 6.36 -6.22
CA ALA A 108 1.23 6.18 -5.17
C ALA A 108 1.91 5.61 -3.91
N THR A 109 2.54 6.48 -3.11
CA THR A 109 3.41 6.06 -2.00
C THR A 109 2.66 5.52 -0.80
N SER A 110 1.45 5.97 -0.53
CA SER A 110 0.72 5.65 0.70
C SER A 110 -0.76 5.43 0.44
N SER A 111 -1.38 4.51 1.18
CA SER A 111 -2.83 4.34 1.21
C SER A 111 -3.57 5.59 1.70
N LEU A 112 -2.91 6.45 2.50
CA LEU A 112 -3.46 7.73 2.98
C LEU A 112 -3.98 8.61 1.83
N MET A 113 -3.37 8.52 0.65
CA MET A 113 -3.79 9.27 -0.54
C MET A 113 -5.23 8.96 -1.00
N GLN A 114 -5.84 7.88 -0.51
CA GLN A 114 -7.25 7.56 -0.77
C GLN A 114 -8.22 8.39 0.08
N ILE A 115 -7.80 8.97 1.21
CA ILE A 115 -8.68 9.66 2.17
C ILE A 115 -9.56 10.71 1.49
N PRO A 116 -9.03 11.67 0.70
CA PRO A 116 -9.85 12.71 0.08
C PRO A 116 -10.92 12.17 -0.87
N PHE A 117 -10.64 11.04 -1.52
CA PHE A 117 -11.60 10.39 -2.41
C PHE A 117 -12.66 9.62 -1.61
N ILE A 118 -12.25 8.86 -0.58
CA ILE A 118 -13.16 8.08 0.24
C ILE A 118 -14.17 9.00 0.94
N GLU A 119 -13.72 10.11 1.50
CA GLU A 119 -14.61 11.07 2.17
C GLU A 119 -15.69 11.63 1.26
N ARG A 120 -15.39 11.81 -0.03
CA ARG A 120 -16.37 12.29 -1.02
C ARG A 120 -17.45 11.28 -1.38
N ILE A 121 -17.19 9.99 -1.17
CA ILE A 121 -18.16 8.92 -1.45
C ILE A 121 -18.91 8.44 -0.20
N LEU A 122 -18.51 8.90 0.99
CA LEU A 122 -19.21 8.58 2.23
C LEU A 122 -20.53 9.36 2.36
N PRO A 123 -21.53 8.80 3.09
CA PRO A 123 -22.74 9.54 3.43
C PRO A 123 -22.43 10.84 4.18
N PRO A 124 -23.27 11.88 4.05
CA PRO A 124 -23.09 13.14 4.78
C PRO A 124 -22.94 12.93 6.29
N GLY A 125 -21.97 13.62 6.90
CA GLY A 125 -21.66 13.51 8.32
C GLY A 125 -20.84 12.28 8.72
N LYS A 126 -20.41 11.49 7.73
CA LYS A 126 -19.46 10.40 7.93
C LYS A 126 -18.08 10.77 7.41
N ARG A 127 -17.03 10.25 8.07
CA ARG A 127 -15.63 10.46 7.69
C ARG A 127 -14.80 9.19 7.77
N VAL A 128 -13.59 9.25 7.24
CA VAL A 128 -12.61 8.17 7.31
C VAL A 128 -11.94 8.19 8.68
N GLY A 129 -11.69 6.99 9.24
CA GLY A 129 -10.75 6.81 10.34
C GLY A 129 -9.57 5.98 9.90
N VAL A 130 -8.39 6.30 10.39
CA VAL A 130 -7.12 5.66 10.01
C VAL A 130 -6.64 4.72 11.11
N LEU A 131 -6.25 3.50 10.74
CA LEU A 131 -5.47 2.61 11.59
C LEU A 131 -4.02 2.56 11.10
N THR A 132 -3.09 2.72 12.03
CA THR A 132 -1.65 2.72 11.78
C THR A 132 -0.89 1.84 12.78
N VAL A 133 0.36 1.52 12.47
CA VAL A 133 1.24 0.78 13.40
C VAL A 133 1.65 1.62 14.62
N SER A 134 1.70 2.95 14.48
CA SER A 134 2.02 3.88 15.55
C SER A 134 1.36 5.23 15.31
N ALA A 135 0.33 5.54 16.10
CA ALA A 135 -0.38 6.83 16.01
C ALA A 135 0.51 8.01 16.45
N ALA A 136 1.39 7.80 17.42
CA ALA A 136 2.28 8.85 17.91
C ALA A 136 3.28 9.32 16.84
N ASN A 137 3.62 8.48 15.88
CA ASN A 137 4.60 8.78 14.82
C ASN A 137 3.95 9.17 13.49
N LEU A 138 2.65 8.89 13.28
CA LEU A 138 1.90 9.34 12.12
C LEU A 138 1.44 10.78 12.32
N THR A 139 2.29 11.73 11.96
CA THR A 139 2.08 13.16 12.20
C THR A 139 1.14 13.78 11.17
N GLU A 140 0.69 15.03 11.46
CA GLU A 140 -0.10 15.84 10.52
C GLU A 140 0.58 16.01 9.15
N ASP A 141 1.92 16.08 9.11
CA ASP A 141 2.67 16.19 7.85
C ASP A 141 2.43 15.00 6.91
N HIS A 142 2.25 13.79 7.44
CA HIS A 142 1.93 12.61 6.63
C HIS A 142 0.53 12.71 6.01
N LEU A 143 -0.44 13.21 6.77
CA LEU A 143 -1.80 13.44 6.30
C LEU A 143 -1.82 14.54 5.23
N LEU A 144 -1.16 15.68 5.50
CA LEU A 144 -1.02 16.79 4.56
C LEU A 144 -0.32 16.36 3.26
N ALA A 145 0.78 15.61 3.35
CA ALA A 145 1.49 15.09 2.19
C ALA A 145 0.63 14.16 1.31
N ALA A 146 -0.33 13.46 1.94
CA ALA A 146 -1.32 12.64 1.25
C ALA A 146 -2.56 13.42 0.76
N GLY A 147 -2.65 14.73 1.02
CA GLY A 147 -3.79 15.58 0.69
C GLY A 147 -5.00 15.38 1.60
N ALA A 148 -4.81 14.75 2.77
CA ALA A 148 -5.87 14.51 3.76
C ALA A 148 -5.96 15.65 4.79
N ASP A 149 -7.12 15.75 5.45
CA ASP A 149 -7.32 16.69 6.56
C ASP A 149 -6.44 16.25 7.75
N PRO A 150 -5.60 17.14 8.33
CA PRO A 150 -4.85 16.84 9.55
C PRO A 150 -5.72 16.41 10.75
N ALA A 151 -7.00 16.81 10.77
CA ALA A 151 -7.97 16.41 11.80
C ALA A 151 -8.58 15.01 11.57
N THR A 152 -8.10 14.26 10.56
CA THR A 152 -8.53 12.86 10.32
C THR A 152 -8.24 12.01 11.57
N PRO A 153 -9.22 11.28 12.12
CA PRO A 153 -8.99 10.41 13.27
C PRO A 153 -7.97 9.31 12.97
N VAL A 154 -6.98 9.19 13.83
CA VAL A 154 -5.92 8.18 13.75
C VAL A 154 -5.86 7.41 15.04
N VAL A 155 -5.86 6.06 14.96
CA VAL A 155 -5.58 5.16 16.07
C VAL A 155 -4.48 4.19 15.66
N GLY A 156 -3.54 3.96 16.57
CA GLY A 156 -2.45 3.00 16.38
C GLY A 156 -2.75 1.65 17.04
N THR A 157 -1.91 0.68 16.72
CA THR A 157 -1.81 -0.58 17.45
C THR A 157 -0.76 -0.53 18.56
N ASP A 158 -0.38 0.68 18.97
CA ASP A 158 0.69 0.94 19.96
C ASP A 158 0.42 0.25 21.31
N ASP A 159 -0.84 0.15 21.70
CA ASP A 159 -1.26 -0.51 22.96
C ASP A 159 -1.31 -2.05 22.83
N GLY A 160 -1.12 -2.57 21.61
CA GLY A 160 -1.09 -4.01 21.33
C GLY A 160 0.24 -4.65 21.75
N SER A 161 0.19 -5.95 21.97
CA SER A 161 1.35 -6.71 22.46
C SER A 161 2.20 -7.34 21.35
N GLU A 162 1.65 -7.48 20.15
CA GLU A 162 2.28 -8.26 19.07
C GLU A 162 2.57 -7.43 17.83
N PHE A 163 1.54 -6.84 17.21
CA PHE A 163 1.68 -6.27 15.87
C PHE A 163 2.73 -5.15 15.80
N THR A 164 2.58 -4.11 16.63
CA THR A 164 3.53 -2.99 16.65
C THR A 164 4.93 -3.45 17.02
N ARG A 165 5.06 -4.32 18.02
CA ARG A 165 6.35 -4.86 18.47
C ARG A 165 7.09 -5.57 17.33
N VAL A 166 6.41 -6.51 16.66
CA VAL A 166 7.04 -7.29 15.57
C VAL A 166 7.40 -6.40 14.39
N MET A 167 6.49 -5.51 13.96
CA MET A 167 6.72 -4.68 12.77
C MET A 167 7.82 -3.64 13.00
N LEU A 168 7.84 -2.95 14.15
CA LEU A 168 8.80 -1.86 14.40
C LEU A 168 10.16 -2.35 14.89
N ASN A 169 10.21 -3.49 15.59
CA ASN A 169 11.48 -4.11 15.98
C ASN A 169 12.05 -5.07 14.92
N ASP A 170 11.35 -5.24 13.79
CA ASP A 170 11.76 -6.11 12.68
C ASP A 170 12.03 -7.56 13.13
N GLU A 171 11.10 -8.13 13.92
CA GLU A 171 11.24 -9.46 14.49
C GLU A 171 10.84 -10.56 13.49
N GLU A 172 11.59 -11.67 13.49
CA GLU A 172 11.40 -12.78 12.53
C GLU A 172 10.23 -13.71 12.86
N ARG A 173 9.51 -13.46 13.97
CA ARG A 173 8.36 -14.28 14.41
C ARG A 173 7.15 -13.41 14.65
N LEU A 174 6.01 -13.83 14.12
CA LEU A 174 4.72 -13.17 14.25
C LEU A 174 3.67 -14.19 14.70
N ASP A 175 3.02 -13.94 15.83
CA ASP A 175 1.76 -14.62 16.18
C ASP A 175 0.62 -13.91 15.43
N ILE A 176 0.17 -14.52 14.33
CA ILE A 176 -0.87 -13.97 13.45
C ILE A 176 -2.16 -13.70 14.22
N ALA A 177 -2.56 -14.60 15.13
CA ALA A 177 -3.79 -14.44 15.89
C ALA A 177 -3.68 -13.35 16.97
N ALA A 178 -2.50 -13.17 17.57
CA ALA A 178 -2.24 -12.06 18.48
C ALA A 178 -2.25 -10.71 17.73
N ALA A 179 -1.59 -10.64 16.60
CA ALA A 179 -1.59 -9.45 15.75
C ALA A 179 -2.99 -9.07 15.25
N GLU A 180 -3.83 -10.06 14.90
CA GLU A 180 -5.24 -9.81 14.56
C GLU A 180 -6.00 -9.20 15.74
N ARG A 181 -5.81 -9.72 16.95
CA ARG A 181 -6.46 -9.14 18.15
C ARG A 181 -6.06 -7.68 18.38
N ASP A 182 -4.78 -7.34 18.21
CA ASP A 182 -4.29 -5.97 18.36
C ASP A 182 -4.98 -5.03 17.35
N ILE A 183 -5.09 -5.45 16.08
CA ILE A 183 -5.71 -4.65 15.01
C ILE A 183 -7.22 -4.50 15.25
N LEU A 184 -7.91 -5.57 15.66
CA LEU A 184 -9.34 -5.51 15.98
C LEU A 184 -9.61 -4.60 17.17
N ALA A 185 -8.77 -4.64 18.21
CA ALA A 185 -8.87 -3.75 19.36
C ALA A 185 -8.66 -2.27 18.98
N ALA A 186 -7.68 -1.98 18.13
CA ALA A 186 -7.48 -0.62 17.59
C ALA A 186 -8.69 -0.16 16.76
N GLY A 187 -9.29 -1.05 15.97
CA GLY A 187 -10.52 -0.75 15.24
C GLY A 187 -11.71 -0.44 16.15
N ASP A 188 -11.91 -1.23 17.19
CA ASP A 188 -12.95 -0.97 18.20
C ASP A 188 -12.71 0.36 18.92
N ALA A 189 -11.47 0.70 19.27
CA ALA A 189 -11.11 1.98 19.86
C ALA A 189 -11.43 3.16 18.93
N LEU A 190 -11.10 3.03 17.64
CA LEU A 190 -11.37 4.07 16.64
C LEU A 190 -12.87 4.39 16.56
N VAL A 191 -13.73 3.39 16.40
CA VAL A 191 -15.18 3.62 16.25
C VAL A 191 -15.87 3.99 17.57
N SER A 192 -15.30 3.60 18.70
CA SER A 192 -15.80 3.99 20.03
C SER A 192 -15.48 5.45 20.34
N GLY A 193 -14.28 5.92 19.94
CA GLY A 193 -13.85 7.29 20.12
C GLY A 193 -14.50 8.27 19.14
N HIS A 194 -14.90 7.78 17.95
CA HIS A 194 -15.41 8.61 16.86
C HIS A 194 -16.66 7.97 16.21
N ARG A 195 -17.84 8.41 16.63
CA ARG A 195 -19.11 7.85 16.19
C ARG A 195 -19.51 8.19 14.75
N ASP A 196 -18.81 9.13 14.15
CA ASP A 196 -18.97 9.60 12.78
C ASP A 196 -18.12 8.83 11.77
N ILE A 197 -17.33 7.82 12.19
CA ILE A 197 -16.60 6.98 11.26
C ILE A 197 -17.57 6.22 10.34
N GLY A 198 -17.33 6.33 9.03
CA GLY A 198 -18.10 5.66 7.98
C GLY A 198 -17.27 4.66 7.16
N ALA A 199 -15.94 4.75 7.25
CA ALA A 199 -15.00 3.82 6.64
C ALA A 199 -13.69 3.82 7.42
N VAL A 200 -12.95 2.71 7.36
CA VAL A 200 -11.61 2.58 7.93
C VAL A 200 -10.59 2.50 6.81
N LEU A 201 -9.48 3.21 6.98
CA LEU A 201 -8.31 3.11 6.13
C LEU A 201 -7.14 2.51 6.91
N LEU A 202 -6.57 1.42 6.41
CA LEU A 202 -5.34 0.84 6.92
C LEU A 202 -4.15 1.59 6.32
N GLU A 203 -3.47 2.39 7.13
CA GLU A 203 -2.25 3.09 6.70
C GLU A 203 -1.09 2.10 6.57
N CYS A 204 -0.89 1.26 7.60
CA CYS A 204 0.17 0.27 7.60
C CYS A 204 -0.12 -0.84 6.59
N THR A 205 0.81 -1.05 5.66
CA THR A 205 0.67 -2.02 4.58
C THR A 205 0.65 -3.47 5.05
N ASN A 206 1.16 -3.74 6.25
CA ASN A 206 1.18 -5.05 6.88
C ASN A 206 -0.15 -5.42 7.55
N MET A 207 -1.12 -4.48 7.63
CA MET A 207 -2.47 -4.73 8.17
C MET A 207 -3.44 -5.37 7.17
N VAL A 208 -3.10 -5.38 5.88
CA VAL A 208 -3.98 -5.88 4.81
C VAL A 208 -4.50 -7.31 5.06
N PRO A 209 -3.69 -8.27 5.57
CA PRO A 209 -4.16 -9.63 5.86
C PRO A 209 -5.37 -9.67 6.80
N TYR A 210 -5.53 -8.67 7.66
CA TYR A 210 -6.58 -8.58 8.69
C TYR A 210 -7.78 -7.72 8.27
N ALA A 211 -7.73 -7.12 7.06
CA ALA A 211 -8.77 -6.19 6.60
C ALA A 211 -10.18 -6.80 6.59
N ARG A 212 -10.29 -8.09 6.23
CA ARG A 212 -11.57 -8.79 6.21
C ARG A 212 -12.15 -8.95 7.62
N ALA A 213 -11.35 -9.47 8.57
CA ALA A 213 -11.78 -9.65 9.96
C ALA A 213 -12.20 -8.32 10.58
N LEU A 214 -11.45 -7.24 10.30
CA LEU A 214 -11.77 -5.89 10.75
C LEU A 214 -13.10 -5.39 10.15
N SER A 215 -13.32 -5.58 8.84
CA SER A 215 -14.57 -5.19 8.19
C SER A 215 -15.80 -5.94 8.74
N GLU A 216 -15.67 -7.24 8.97
CA GLU A 216 -16.70 -8.07 9.57
C GLU A 216 -17.01 -7.64 11.03
N ARG A 217 -15.96 -7.30 11.81
CA ARG A 217 -16.08 -6.84 13.19
C ARG A 217 -16.78 -5.50 13.30
N LEU A 218 -16.36 -4.52 12.50
CA LEU A 218 -16.85 -3.14 12.57
C LEU A 218 -18.12 -2.90 11.73
N ARG A 219 -18.39 -3.80 10.78
CA ARG A 219 -19.43 -3.64 9.74
C ARG A 219 -19.27 -2.35 8.94
N LEU A 220 -18.02 -2.01 8.65
CA LEU A 220 -17.63 -0.85 7.85
C LEU A 220 -16.77 -1.26 6.67
N PRO A 221 -16.78 -0.48 5.57
CA PRO A 221 -15.80 -0.63 4.50
C PRO A 221 -14.38 -0.42 5.04
N VAL A 222 -13.44 -1.27 4.61
CA VAL A 222 -12.03 -1.16 4.96
C VAL A 222 -11.22 -0.96 3.69
N PHE A 223 -10.57 0.19 3.58
CA PHE A 223 -9.66 0.53 2.50
C PHE A 223 -8.21 0.27 2.95
N SER A 224 -7.35 -0.02 1.99
CA SER A 224 -5.96 -0.38 2.28
C SER A 224 -5.08 -0.09 1.08
N ILE A 225 -3.79 -0.32 1.22
CA ILE A 225 -2.86 -0.26 0.09
C ILE A 225 -3.22 -1.29 -0.99
N TYR A 226 -3.78 -2.44 -0.64
CA TYR A 226 -4.22 -3.44 -1.62
C TYR A 226 -5.33 -2.90 -2.52
N THR A 227 -6.36 -2.25 -1.96
CA THR A 227 -7.44 -1.63 -2.74
C THR A 227 -6.90 -0.52 -3.62
N PHE A 228 -5.97 0.28 -3.10
CA PHE A 228 -5.37 1.40 -3.82
C PHE A 228 -4.50 0.93 -5.00
N VAL A 229 -3.60 -0.02 -4.77
CA VAL A 229 -2.69 -0.50 -5.82
C VAL A 229 -3.44 -1.31 -6.87
N THR A 230 -4.50 -2.04 -6.50
CA THR A 230 -5.36 -2.73 -7.47
C THR A 230 -6.08 -1.73 -8.39
N TRP A 231 -6.64 -0.64 -7.83
CA TRP A 231 -7.21 0.45 -8.60
C TRP A 231 -6.13 1.13 -9.48
N PHE A 232 -4.99 1.47 -8.93
CA PHE A 232 -3.87 2.10 -9.62
C PHE A 232 -3.40 1.24 -10.80
N GLN A 233 -3.16 -0.06 -10.59
CA GLN A 233 -2.76 -0.99 -11.62
C GLN A 233 -3.78 -1.10 -12.76
N SER A 234 -5.07 -1.05 -12.43
CA SER A 234 -6.14 -1.13 -13.44
C SER A 234 -6.12 0.05 -14.43
N ALA A 235 -5.62 1.22 -13.99
CA ALA A 235 -5.44 2.39 -14.83
C ALA A 235 -4.15 2.28 -15.68
N LEU A 236 -3.07 1.69 -15.13
CA LEU A 236 -1.83 1.44 -15.90
C LEU A 236 -2.02 0.38 -17.00
N VAL A 237 -2.94 -0.55 -16.78
CA VAL A 237 -3.27 -1.63 -17.72
C VAL A 237 -4.78 -1.67 -17.94
N PRO A 238 -5.34 -0.74 -18.73
CA PRO A 238 -6.76 -0.76 -19.04
C PRO A 238 -7.18 -2.09 -19.66
N ARG A 239 -8.31 -2.61 -19.21
CA ARG A 239 -8.84 -3.89 -19.69
C ARG A 239 -9.23 -3.79 -21.17
N ASP A 240 -8.76 -4.73 -21.98
CA ASP A 240 -9.25 -4.93 -23.34
C ASP A 240 -10.57 -5.71 -23.32
N PHE A 241 -11.67 -5.06 -23.59
CA PHE A 241 -13.00 -5.68 -23.66
C PHE A 241 -13.27 -6.38 -25.00
N ALA A 242 -12.46 -6.12 -26.05
CA ALA A 242 -12.58 -6.80 -27.34
C ALA A 242 -12.01 -8.24 -27.28
N HIS A 243 -11.15 -8.53 -26.31
CA HIS A 243 -10.56 -9.84 -26.07
C HIS A 243 -10.88 -10.30 -24.65
N PRO A 244 -12.03 -10.92 -24.38
CA PRO A 244 -12.39 -11.37 -23.05
C PRO A 244 -11.37 -12.41 -22.54
N ALA A 245 -11.11 -12.38 -21.22
CA ALA A 245 -10.09 -13.21 -20.54
C ALA A 245 -10.30 -14.74 -20.71
N SER A 246 -11.43 -15.18 -21.26
CA SER A 246 -11.66 -16.60 -21.64
C SER A 246 -10.68 -17.11 -22.71
N ALA A 247 -10.10 -16.22 -23.52
CA ALA A 247 -9.08 -16.59 -24.50
C ALA A 247 -7.73 -16.97 -23.86
N VAL A 248 -7.50 -16.60 -22.59
CA VAL A 248 -6.26 -16.93 -21.85
C VAL A 248 -6.32 -18.33 -21.22
N ARG A 249 -7.51 -18.90 -21.01
CA ARG A 249 -7.68 -20.26 -20.49
C ARG A 249 -7.33 -21.36 -21.50
N GLU A 250 -7.50 -21.12 -22.78
CA GLU A 250 -7.19 -22.11 -23.83
C GLU A 250 -5.68 -22.41 -23.97
N TRP A 251 -4.81 -21.57 -23.41
CA TRP A 251 -3.35 -21.76 -23.42
C TRP A 251 -2.84 -22.72 -22.33
N ARG A 252 -3.65 -23.05 -21.32
CA ARG A 252 -3.26 -23.94 -20.22
C ARG A 252 -3.67 -25.40 -20.41
N GLU A 253 -4.40 -25.72 -21.46
CA GLU A 253 -4.92 -27.07 -21.73
C GLU A 253 -4.29 -27.75 -22.97
N ARG A 254 -3.12 -27.24 -23.46
CA ARG A 254 -2.35 -27.91 -24.53
C ARG A 254 -0.93 -28.18 -24.10
#